data_434bbfe60417ca027db1c05bbaccfa74
#
_entry.id   434bbfe60417ca027db1c05bbaccfa74
#
_cell.length_a   1.000
_cell.length_b   1.000
_cell.length_c   1.000
_cell.angle_alpha   90.00
_cell.angle_beta   90.00
_cell.angle_gamma   90.00
#
_symmetry.space_group_name_H-M   'P 1'
#
loop_
_entity.id
_entity.type
_entity.pdbx_description
1 polymer ?
#
loop_
_entity_poly.entity_id
_entity_poly.type
_entity_poly.pdbx_seq_one_letter_code
_entity_poly.pdbx_strand_id
1 'polypeptide(L)'
;MSLEIAILLFAAGIAGGVINALAGGATLLTFPAMLASGLLPVTANASNAVAIVPGHLLAVLADHRKLQPLDLKLGLSVLICLVGGILGALLLLALPERLFVLPVPALIGAATLLFLFSPQIAAWAERRRGGSEPSQLAGSSVLALASVYGGFFGAGLGVILTAVLAIGDPDDIRRVKALKNLLATAVSIAAVTIFIFEGAVSWPQTLVMLSGALFGGYLGGYLVRILPATIVRWFVIVTGAVMAVVYAVKYWL
;
A
#
# COMPACT_ATOMS: atom_id res chain seq x y z
N MET A 1 -4.06 8.71 24.86
CA MET A 1 -4.94 7.90 23.96
C MET A 1 -5.98 7.23 24.84
N SER A 2 -7.28 7.36 24.52
CA SER A 2 -8.35 6.68 25.27
C SER A 2 -8.34 5.17 24.97
N LEU A 3 -8.97 4.37 25.83
CA LEU A 3 -9.11 2.92 25.62
C LEU A 3 -9.90 2.61 24.33
N GLU A 4 -10.93 3.40 24.04
CA GLU A 4 -11.75 3.25 22.82
C GLU A 4 -10.93 3.42 21.55
N ILE A 5 -10.06 4.43 21.51
CA ILE A 5 -9.15 4.65 20.38
C ILE A 5 -8.16 3.49 20.27
N ALA A 6 -7.63 2.98 21.38
CA ALA A 6 -6.74 1.84 21.37
C ALA A 6 -7.41 0.59 20.78
N ILE A 7 -8.65 0.30 21.20
CA ILE A 7 -9.45 -0.82 20.69
C ILE A 7 -9.73 -0.64 19.19
N LEU A 8 -10.13 0.57 18.75
CA LEU A 8 -10.36 0.87 17.36
C LEU A 8 -9.10 0.60 16.51
N LEU A 9 -7.95 1.14 16.92
CA LEU A 9 -6.70 1.00 16.16
C LEU A 9 -6.20 -0.45 16.14
N PHE A 10 -6.31 -1.17 17.25
CA PHE A 10 -5.94 -2.58 17.32
C PHE A 10 -6.84 -3.43 16.42
N ALA A 11 -8.16 -3.23 16.47
CA ALA A 11 -9.11 -3.93 15.62
C ALA A 11 -8.91 -3.60 14.12
N ALA A 12 -8.69 -2.30 13.80
CA ALA A 12 -8.35 -1.88 12.45
C ALA A 12 -7.01 -2.48 11.98
N GLY A 13 -6.03 -2.58 12.87
CA GLY A 13 -4.78 -3.28 12.64
C GLY A 13 -4.99 -4.75 12.30
N ILE A 14 -5.77 -5.49 13.09
CA ILE A 14 -6.11 -6.90 12.81
C ILE A 14 -6.74 -7.03 11.42
N ALA A 15 -7.80 -6.27 11.16
CA ALA A 15 -8.49 -6.32 9.88
C ALA A 15 -7.56 -5.93 8.72
N GLY A 16 -6.75 -4.87 8.91
CA GLY A 16 -5.74 -4.44 7.94
C GLY A 16 -4.68 -5.51 7.67
N GLY A 17 -4.18 -6.19 8.70
CA GLY A 17 -3.22 -7.28 8.57
C GLY A 17 -3.78 -8.46 7.79
N VAL A 18 -5.03 -8.88 8.07
CA VAL A 18 -5.74 -9.92 7.30
C VAL A 18 -5.91 -9.49 5.84
N ILE A 19 -6.40 -8.27 5.60
CA ILE A 19 -6.58 -7.71 4.26
C ILE A 19 -5.26 -7.67 3.50
N ASN A 20 -4.18 -7.24 4.15
CA ASN A 20 -2.86 -7.14 3.53
C ASN A 20 -2.33 -8.50 3.08
N ALA A 21 -2.54 -9.54 3.88
CA ALA A 21 -2.16 -10.91 3.56
C ALA A 21 -2.94 -11.48 2.36
N LEU A 22 -4.23 -11.13 2.24
CA LEU A 22 -5.16 -11.68 1.24
C LEU A 22 -5.18 -10.87 -0.07
N ALA A 23 -5.26 -9.55 0.02
CA ALA A 23 -5.53 -8.67 -1.12
C ALA A 23 -4.57 -7.49 -1.27
N GLY A 24 -3.80 -7.15 -0.22
CA GLY A 24 -2.85 -6.03 -0.29
C GLY A 24 -3.52 -4.65 -0.32
N GLY A 25 -4.47 -4.37 0.56
CA GLY A 25 -5.20 -3.10 0.58
C GLY A 25 -5.44 -2.53 1.98
N ALA A 26 -4.60 -2.89 2.94
CA ALA A 26 -4.73 -2.51 4.34
C ALA A 26 -4.96 -1.02 4.55
N THR A 27 -4.23 -0.16 3.84
CA THR A 27 -4.28 1.30 3.97
C THR A 27 -5.69 1.87 3.80
N LEU A 28 -6.54 1.27 2.97
CA LEU A 28 -7.93 1.73 2.78
C LEU A 28 -8.79 1.62 4.03
N LEU A 29 -8.41 0.76 4.98
CA LEU A 29 -9.06 0.63 6.28
C LEU A 29 -8.25 1.31 7.39
N THR A 30 -6.94 1.08 7.42
CA THR A 30 -6.09 1.49 8.54
C THR A 30 -5.80 2.99 8.56
N PHE A 31 -5.65 3.64 7.39
CA PHE A 31 -5.48 5.09 7.33
C PHE A 31 -6.73 5.86 7.82
N PRO A 32 -7.97 5.55 7.39
CA PRO A 32 -9.16 6.13 8.00
C PRO A 32 -9.27 5.91 9.51
N ALA A 33 -8.85 4.76 10.02
CA ALA A 33 -8.84 4.51 11.45
C ALA A 33 -7.82 5.41 12.19
N MET A 34 -6.64 5.68 11.60
CA MET A 34 -5.69 6.66 12.12
C MET A 34 -6.28 8.07 12.13
N LEU A 35 -7.00 8.48 11.08
CA LEU A 35 -7.70 9.76 11.04
C LEU A 35 -8.80 9.84 12.11
N ALA A 36 -9.55 8.75 12.34
CA ALA A 36 -10.58 8.66 13.35
C ALA A 36 -10.01 8.74 14.77
N SER A 37 -8.75 8.37 14.99
CA SER A 37 -8.05 8.51 16.27
C SER A 37 -7.67 9.97 16.60
N GLY A 38 -7.98 10.92 15.73
CA GLY A 38 -7.72 12.35 15.92
C GLY A 38 -6.36 12.82 15.39
N LEU A 39 -5.61 11.97 14.71
CA LEU A 39 -4.36 12.38 14.07
C LEU A 39 -4.61 13.29 12.86
N LEU A 40 -3.73 14.26 12.67
CA LEU A 40 -3.70 15.07 11.46
C LEU A 40 -3.35 14.20 10.23
N PRO A 41 -3.82 14.50 9.04
CA PRO A 41 -3.74 13.63 7.88
C PRO A 41 -2.32 13.20 7.49
N VAL A 42 -1.32 14.08 7.52
CA VAL A 42 0.07 13.72 7.22
C VAL A 42 0.60 12.75 8.27
N THR A 43 0.42 13.09 9.57
CA THR A 43 0.82 12.22 10.69
C THR A 43 0.08 10.88 10.67
N ALA A 44 -1.21 10.88 10.33
CA ALA A 44 -2.01 9.66 10.19
C ALA A 44 -1.48 8.75 9.09
N ASN A 45 -1.11 9.32 7.92
CA ASN A 45 -0.56 8.57 6.82
C ASN A 45 0.84 8.01 7.12
N ALA A 46 1.72 8.83 7.71
CA ALA A 46 3.06 8.40 8.13
C ALA A 46 2.98 7.28 9.19
N SER A 47 2.15 7.46 10.22
CA SER A 47 1.91 6.47 11.28
C SER A 47 1.33 5.16 10.74
N ASN A 48 0.36 5.26 9.81
CA ASN A 48 -0.21 4.11 9.13
C ASN A 48 0.84 3.35 8.31
N ALA A 49 1.67 4.06 7.55
CA ALA A 49 2.74 3.43 6.76
C ALA A 49 3.67 2.60 7.64
N VAL A 50 4.13 3.16 8.78
CA VAL A 50 4.98 2.44 9.75
C VAL A 50 4.27 1.21 10.30
N ALA A 51 3.00 1.32 10.65
CA ALA A 51 2.23 0.22 11.25
C ALA A 51 2.05 -0.98 10.30
N ILE A 52 1.99 -0.77 8.98
CA ILE A 52 1.72 -1.84 8.01
C ILE A 52 2.98 -2.39 7.33
N VAL A 53 4.13 -1.71 7.39
CA VAL A 53 5.39 -2.14 6.74
C VAL A 53 5.82 -3.55 7.13
N PRO A 54 5.73 -4.02 8.39
CA PRO A 54 6.11 -5.39 8.71
C PRO A 54 5.33 -6.45 7.93
N GLY A 55 4.07 -6.17 7.57
CA GLY A 55 3.29 -7.04 6.69
C GLY A 55 3.89 -7.18 5.28
N HIS A 56 4.45 -6.10 4.73
CA HIS A 56 5.16 -6.13 3.44
C HIS A 56 6.46 -6.93 3.54
N LEU A 57 7.24 -6.73 4.61
CA LEU A 57 8.47 -7.49 4.86
C LEU A 57 8.22 -8.99 4.98
N LEU A 58 7.20 -9.39 5.75
CA LEU A 58 6.80 -10.78 5.89
C LEU A 58 6.38 -11.41 4.54
N ALA A 59 5.70 -10.64 3.69
CA ALA A 59 5.33 -11.09 2.35
C ALA A 59 6.55 -11.36 1.46
N VAL A 60 7.59 -10.50 1.55
CA VAL A 60 8.87 -10.73 0.83
C VAL A 60 9.57 -11.98 1.36
N LEU A 61 9.66 -12.12 2.68
CA LEU A 61 10.28 -13.30 3.31
C LEU A 61 9.58 -14.60 2.92
N ALA A 62 8.25 -14.59 2.82
CA ALA A 62 7.46 -15.76 2.38
C ALA A 62 7.70 -16.12 0.91
N ASP A 63 7.95 -15.14 0.06
CA ASP A 63 8.12 -15.32 -1.38
C ASP A 63 9.59 -15.29 -1.85
N HIS A 64 10.58 -15.16 -0.94
CA HIS A 64 11.99 -14.96 -1.27
C HIS A 64 12.58 -16.00 -2.22
N ARG A 65 12.16 -17.29 -2.10
CA ARG A 65 12.61 -18.37 -2.97
C ARG A 65 12.11 -18.30 -4.41
N LYS A 66 11.15 -17.42 -4.68
CA LYS A 66 10.57 -17.19 -6.01
C LYS A 66 11.18 -15.98 -6.72
N LEU A 67 12.03 -15.23 -5.99
CA LEU A 67 12.77 -14.11 -6.55
C LEU A 67 13.88 -14.64 -7.47
N GLN A 68 14.11 -13.94 -8.57
CA GLN A 68 15.26 -14.21 -9.42
C GLN A 68 16.57 -13.88 -8.70
N PRO A 69 17.69 -14.45 -9.17
CA PRO A 69 19.03 -13.94 -8.83
C PRO A 69 19.07 -12.43 -9.09
N LEU A 70 19.76 -11.73 -8.19
CA LEU A 70 19.97 -10.28 -8.32
C LEU A 70 20.72 -10.01 -9.62
N ASP A 71 20.01 -9.52 -10.61
CA ASP A 71 20.56 -8.99 -11.84
C ASP A 71 20.55 -7.45 -11.82
N LEU A 72 21.21 -6.84 -12.78
CA LEU A 72 21.30 -5.38 -12.88
C LEU A 72 19.91 -4.73 -13.06
N LYS A 73 19.00 -5.39 -13.79
CA LYS A 73 17.62 -4.93 -14.00
C LYS A 73 16.84 -4.85 -12.69
N LEU A 74 16.92 -5.90 -11.88
CA LEU A 74 16.25 -5.93 -10.56
C LEU A 74 16.86 -4.89 -9.62
N GLY A 75 18.21 -4.79 -9.59
CA GLY A 75 18.91 -3.78 -8.81
C GLY A 75 18.46 -2.36 -9.15
N LEU A 76 18.36 -2.03 -10.44
CA LEU A 76 17.87 -0.73 -10.93
C LEU A 76 16.41 -0.50 -10.53
N SER A 77 15.55 -1.50 -10.67
CA SER A 77 14.13 -1.39 -10.26
C SER A 77 14.00 -1.13 -8.77
N VAL A 78 14.77 -1.80 -7.93
CA VAL A 78 14.81 -1.57 -6.47
C VAL A 78 15.30 -0.15 -6.17
N LEU A 79 16.35 0.31 -6.86
CA LEU A 79 16.86 1.68 -6.68
C LEU A 79 15.82 2.74 -7.07
N ILE A 80 15.11 2.56 -8.19
CA ILE A 80 14.00 3.43 -8.61
C ILE A 80 12.92 3.46 -7.52
N CYS A 81 12.58 2.31 -6.94
CA CYS A 81 11.59 2.20 -5.87
C CYS A 81 12.04 2.88 -4.59
N LEU A 82 13.29 2.75 -4.19
CA LEU A 82 13.84 3.43 -3.02
C LEU A 82 13.82 4.95 -3.22
N VAL A 83 14.35 5.45 -4.35
CA VAL A 83 14.37 6.87 -4.67
C VAL A 83 12.94 7.43 -4.77
N GLY A 84 12.05 6.73 -5.48
CA GLY A 84 10.65 7.14 -5.60
C GLY A 84 9.94 7.16 -4.25
N GLY A 85 10.17 6.18 -3.39
CA GLY A 85 9.65 6.13 -2.02
C GLY A 85 10.10 7.32 -1.17
N ILE A 86 11.40 7.66 -1.22
CA ILE A 86 11.95 8.85 -0.56
C ILE A 86 11.28 10.13 -1.09
N LEU A 87 11.25 10.30 -2.41
CA LEU A 87 10.65 11.50 -3.03
C LEU A 87 9.17 11.63 -2.67
N GLY A 88 8.41 10.53 -2.69
CA GLY A 88 7.02 10.53 -2.29
C GLY A 88 6.81 10.92 -0.83
N ALA A 89 7.62 10.39 0.08
CA ALA A 89 7.58 10.73 1.50
C ALA A 89 7.93 12.20 1.75
N LEU A 90 8.99 12.71 1.12
CA LEU A 90 9.37 14.11 1.20
C LEU A 90 8.29 15.03 0.63
N LEU A 91 7.67 14.64 -0.49
CA LEU A 91 6.55 15.39 -1.08
C LEU A 91 5.37 15.48 -0.12
N LEU A 92 5.02 14.38 0.57
CA LEU A 92 3.98 14.38 1.58
C LEU A 92 4.32 15.34 2.73
N LEU A 93 5.54 15.27 3.26
CA LEU A 93 5.97 16.08 4.39
C LEU A 93 6.13 17.57 4.04
N ALA A 94 6.42 17.87 2.77
CA ALA A 94 6.48 19.26 2.29
C ALA A 94 5.10 19.91 2.17
N LEU A 95 4.02 19.12 2.15
CA LEU A 95 2.66 19.67 2.10
C LEU A 95 2.20 20.12 3.49
N PRO A 96 1.74 21.38 3.64
CA PRO A 96 1.04 21.78 4.84
C PRO A 96 -0.18 20.87 5.09
N GLU A 97 -0.44 20.52 6.34
CA GLU A 97 -1.58 19.67 6.74
C GLU A 97 -2.91 20.10 6.10
N ARG A 98 -3.15 21.43 6.04
CA ARG A 98 -4.36 22.00 5.44
C ARG A 98 -4.50 21.69 3.95
N LEU A 99 -3.40 21.60 3.23
CA LEU A 99 -3.42 21.26 1.80
C LEU A 99 -3.55 19.77 1.57
N PHE A 100 -3.00 18.94 2.46
CA PHE A 100 -3.15 17.48 2.35
C PHE A 100 -4.56 16.98 2.71
N VAL A 101 -5.29 17.72 3.56
CA VAL A 101 -6.70 17.41 3.88
C VAL A 101 -7.58 17.34 2.63
N LEU A 102 -7.40 18.27 1.69
CA LEU A 102 -8.25 18.39 0.50
C LEU A 102 -8.19 17.16 -0.42
N PRO A 103 -7.02 16.59 -0.78
CA PRO A 103 -6.94 15.40 -1.62
C PRO A 103 -7.29 14.09 -0.90
N VAL A 104 -7.38 14.04 0.44
CA VAL A 104 -7.63 12.79 1.18
C VAL A 104 -8.84 12.00 0.66
N PRO A 105 -10.04 12.59 0.48
CA PRO A 105 -11.20 11.86 -0.04
C PRO A 105 -10.96 11.33 -1.45
N ALA A 106 -10.31 12.14 -2.31
CA ALA A 106 -9.97 11.75 -3.67
C ALA A 106 -8.93 10.63 -3.71
N LEU A 107 -7.93 10.65 -2.82
CA LEU A 107 -6.91 9.60 -2.70
C LEU A 107 -7.53 8.27 -2.25
N ILE A 108 -8.41 8.30 -1.24
CA ILE A 108 -9.15 7.10 -0.80
C ILE A 108 -10.04 6.59 -1.92
N GLY A 109 -10.77 7.48 -2.60
CA GLY A 109 -11.62 7.14 -3.73
C GLY A 109 -10.82 6.53 -4.89
N ALA A 110 -9.73 7.15 -5.30
CA ALA A 110 -8.86 6.64 -6.37
C ALA A 110 -8.28 5.26 -6.02
N ALA A 111 -7.80 5.07 -4.78
CA ALA A 111 -7.32 3.77 -4.34
C ALA A 111 -8.44 2.73 -4.33
N THR A 112 -9.66 3.11 -3.91
CA THR A 112 -10.84 2.23 -3.95
C THR A 112 -11.20 1.83 -5.39
N LEU A 113 -11.13 2.76 -6.35
CA LEU A 113 -11.33 2.48 -7.77
C LEU A 113 -10.24 1.55 -8.33
N LEU A 114 -8.98 1.71 -7.92
CA LEU A 114 -7.91 0.77 -8.28
C LEU A 114 -8.25 -0.66 -7.82
N PHE A 115 -8.76 -0.82 -6.60
CA PHE A 115 -9.21 -2.12 -6.10
C PHE A 115 -10.46 -2.64 -6.83
N LEU A 116 -11.42 -1.77 -7.13
CA LEU A 116 -12.62 -2.11 -7.89
C LEU A 116 -12.27 -2.61 -9.30
N PHE A 117 -11.36 -1.94 -9.98
CA PHE A 117 -10.95 -2.27 -11.34
C PHE A 117 -9.73 -3.20 -11.41
N SER A 118 -9.22 -3.69 -10.26
CA SER A 118 -8.02 -4.53 -10.25
C SER A 118 -8.08 -5.77 -11.17
N PRO A 119 -9.22 -6.50 -11.34
CA PRO A 119 -9.27 -7.60 -12.30
C PRO A 119 -9.23 -7.13 -13.74
N GLN A 120 -9.89 -6.00 -14.05
CA GLN A 120 -9.88 -5.41 -15.39
C GLN A 120 -8.49 -4.89 -15.75
N ILE A 121 -7.80 -4.26 -14.78
CA ILE A 121 -6.41 -3.80 -14.92
C ILE A 121 -5.49 -5.00 -15.17
N ALA A 122 -5.64 -6.09 -14.41
CA ALA A 122 -4.87 -7.31 -14.61
C ALA A 122 -5.14 -7.94 -15.99
N ALA A 123 -6.41 -8.08 -16.38
CA ALA A 123 -6.78 -8.61 -17.68
C ALA A 123 -6.30 -7.73 -18.85
N TRP A 124 -6.30 -6.41 -18.68
CA TRP A 124 -5.75 -5.47 -19.65
C TRP A 124 -4.22 -5.63 -19.78
N ALA A 125 -3.51 -5.75 -18.65
CA ALA A 125 -2.08 -5.98 -18.62
C ALA A 125 -1.73 -7.31 -19.32
N GLU A 126 -2.51 -8.37 -19.06
CA GLU A 126 -2.36 -9.66 -19.73
C GLU A 126 -2.58 -9.59 -21.23
N ARG A 127 -3.58 -8.85 -21.72
CA ARG A 127 -3.84 -8.68 -23.18
C ARG A 127 -2.73 -7.92 -23.87
N ARG A 128 -1.99 -7.10 -23.18
CA ARG A 128 -0.82 -6.38 -23.70
C ARG A 128 0.47 -7.21 -23.68
N ARG A 129 0.44 -8.40 -23.11
CA ARG A 129 1.51 -9.40 -23.21
C ARG A 129 1.75 -9.74 -24.68
N GLY A 130 3.00 -9.72 -25.11
CA GLY A 130 3.37 -10.10 -26.49
C GLY A 130 3.17 -9.01 -27.55
N GLY A 131 2.69 -7.81 -27.17
CA GLY A 131 2.88 -6.60 -27.97
C GLY A 131 4.33 -6.12 -27.88
N SER A 132 4.71 -5.12 -28.68
CA SER A 132 6.04 -4.50 -28.61
C SER A 132 6.42 -4.24 -27.16
N GLU A 133 7.56 -4.78 -26.70
CA GLU A 133 8.05 -4.51 -25.34
C GLU A 133 8.00 -3.00 -25.10
N PRO A 134 7.37 -2.52 -24.02
CA PRO A 134 7.44 -1.11 -23.69
C PRO A 134 8.92 -0.75 -23.64
N SER A 135 9.31 0.35 -24.24
CA SER A 135 10.70 0.78 -24.21
C SER A 135 11.14 0.77 -22.76
N GLN A 136 12.35 0.32 -22.46
CA GLN A 136 12.88 0.20 -21.10
C GLN A 136 12.70 1.51 -20.31
N LEU A 137 12.78 2.66 -21.01
CA LEU A 137 12.50 3.99 -20.50
C LEU A 137 11.03 4.15 -20.05
N ALA A 138 10.06 3.70 -20.84
CA ALA A 138 8.65 3.82 -20.50
C ALA A 138 8.29 2.97 -19.26
N GLY A 139 8.80 1.74 -19.18
CA GLY A 139 8.61 0.88 -18.01
C GLY A 139 9.21 1.47 -16.74
N SER A 140 10.44 2.00 -16.82
CA SER A 140 11.12 2.64 -15.68
C SER A 140 10.41 3.93 -15.22
N SER A 141 9.89 4.74 -16.15
CA SER A 141 9.15 5.97 -15.83
C SER A 141 7.84 5.68 -15.09
N VAL A 142 7.10 4.67 -15.55
CA VAL A 142 5.85 4.26 -14.87
C VAL A 142 6.16 3.68 -13.48
N LEU A 143 7.23 2.90 -13.34
CA LEU A 143 7.69 2.38 -12.05
C LEU A 143 8.09 3.52 -11.10
N ALA A 144 8.80 4.54 -11.59
CA ALA A 144 9.19 5.70 -10.80
C ALA A 144 7.97 6.49 -10.30
N LEU A 145 7.01 6.78 -11.18
CA LEU A 145 5.76 7.46 -10.80
C LEU A 145 4.94 6.65 -9.78
N ALA A 146 4.82 5.34 -10.00
CA ALA A 146 4.16 4.45 -9.05
C ALA A 146 4.86 4.44 -7.69
N SER A 147 6.19 4.51 -7.68
CA SER A 147 6.99 4.51 -6.45
C SER A 147 6.86 5.84 -5.68
N VAL A 148 6.82 6.97 -6.40
CA VAL A 148 6.54 8.29 -5.78
C VAL A 148 5.14 8.30 -5.16
N TYR A 149 4.13 7.83 -5.90
CA TYR A 149 2.77 7.67 -5.35
C TYR A 149 2.76 6.74 -4.13
N GLY A 150 3.51 5.64 -4.20
CA GLY A 150 3.65 4.67 -3.11
C GLY A 150 4.24 5.26 -1.84
N GLY A 151 5.27 6.10 -1.96
CA GLY A 151 5.88 6.83 -0.84
C GLY A 151 5.02 7.96 -0.31
N PHE A 152 4.21 8.58 -1.19
CA PHE A 152 3.30 9.68 -0.84
C PHE A 152 2.06 9.20 -0.09
N PHE A 153 1.39 8.13 -0.57
CA PHE A 153 0.14 7.62 0.01
C PHE A 153 0.08 6.11 0.12
N GLY A 154 0.52 5.39 -0.89
CA GLY A 154 0.73 3.94 -0.91
C GLY A 154 -0.51 3.06 -1.05
N ALA A 155 -1.73 3.57 -0.84
CA ALA A 155 -2.93 2.76 -1.00
C ALA A 155 -3.11 2.32 -2.45
N GLY A 156 -3.24 1.01 -2.71
CA GLY A 156 -3.37 0.49 -4.07
C GLY A 156 -2.04 0.32 -4.84
N LEU A 157 -0.89 0.66 -4.25
CA LEU A 157 0.41 0.49 -4.87
C LEU A 157 0.61 -0.94 -5.41
N GLY A 158 0.20 -1.95 -4.65
CA GLY A 158 0.28 -3.34 -5.07
C GLY A 158 -0.47 -3.66 -6.37
N VAL A 159 -1.62 -3.02 -6.61
CA VAL A 159 -2.38 -3.18 -7.86
C VAL A 159 -1.61 -2.56 -9.02
N ILE A 160 -1.08 -1.33 -8.83
CA ILE A 160 -0.29 -0.62 -9.85
C ILE A 160 0.96 -1.43 -10.21
N LEU A 161 1.73 -1.86 -9.20
CA LEU A 161 2.96 -2.65 -9.43
C LEU A 161 2.66 -3.99 -10.12
N THR A 162 1.55 -4.66 -9.75
CA THR A 162 1.14 -5.90 -10.43
C THR A 162 0.89 -5.65 -11.91
N ALA A 163 0.19 -4.57 -12.25
CA ALA A 163 -0.09 -4.23 -13.65
C ALA A 163 1.20 -3.90 -14.42
N VAL A 164 2.08 -3.09 -13.84
CA VAL A 164 3.37 -2.72 -14.46
C VAL A 164 4.25 -3.94 -14.72
N LEU A 165 4.38 -4.82 -13.73
CA LEU A 165 5.21 -6.02 -13.83
C LEU A 165 4.62 -7.07 -14.76
N ALA A 166 3.29 -7.22 -14.80
CA ALA A 166 2.63 -8.18 -15.69
C ALA A 166 2.82 -7.85 -17.18
N ILE A 167 3.05 -6.59 -17.53
CA ILE A 167 3.35 -6.18 -18.91
C ILE A 167 4.80 -6.55 -19.29
N GLY A 168 5.73 -6.45 -18.33
CA GLY A 168 7.17 -6.63 -18.58
C GLY A 168 7.72 -8.05 -18.43
N ASP A 169 7.04 -8.94 -17.68
CA ASP A 169 7.49 -10.33 -17.45
C ASP A 169 6.28 -11.29 -17.50
N PRO A 170 6.02 -11.86 -18.67
CA PRO A 170 4.79 -12.60 -18.95
C PRO A 170 4.72 -14.02 -18.39
N ASP A 171 5.82 -14.68 -18.04
CA ASP A 171 5.83 -16.15 -17.98
C ASP A 171 5.47 -16.75 -16.61
N ASP A 172 5.58 -16.01 -15.49
CA ASP A 172 5.27 -16.56 -14.17
C ASP A 172 4.55 -15.56 -13.24
N ILE A 173 3.24 -15.78 -13.04
CA ILE A 173 2.41 -15.01 -12.08
C ILE A 173 2.98 -15.04 -10.65
N ARG A 174 3.62 -16.16 -10.26
CA ARG A 174 4.22 -16.30 -8.92
C ARG A 174 5.42 -15.38 -8.78
N ARG A 175 6.19 -15.24 -9.85
CA ARG A 175 7.34 -14.34 -9.92
C ARG A 175 6.90 -12.89 -9.90
N VAL A 176 5.91 -12.50 -10.70
CA VAL A 176 5.31 -11.14 -10.68
C VAL A 176 4.86 -10.78 -9.26
N LYS A 177 4.23 -11.73 -8.54
CA LYS A 177 3.80 -11.51 -7.14
C LYS A 177 4.99 -11.29 -6.21
N ALA A 178 6.07 -12.08 -6.34
CA ALA A 178 7.27 -11.94 -5.52
C ALA A 178 7.98 -10.60 -5.79
N LEU A 179 8.14 -10.23 -7.06
CA LEU A 179 8.71 -8.94 -7.47
C LEU A 179 7.87 -7.77 -6.96
N LYS A 180 6.55 -7.82 -7.12
CA LYS A 180 5.64 -6.81 -6.57
C LYS A 180 5.85 -6.63 -5.07
N ASN A 181 5.93 -7.72 -4.30
CA ASN A 181 6.14 -7.65 -2.86
C ASN A 181 7.50 -7.01 -2.53
N LEU A 182 8.56 -7.38 -3.24
CA LEU A 182 9.89 -6.80 -3.06
C LEU A 182 9.91 -5.29 -3.35
N LEU A 183 9.37 -4.88 -4.50
CA LEU A 183 9.38 -3.47 -4.92
C LEU A 183 8.48 -2.62 -4.02
N ALA A 184 7.29 -3.11 -3.64
CA ALA A 184 6.43 -2.44 -2.66
C ALA A 184 7.11 -2.29 -1.31
N THR A 185 7.87 -3.29 -0.87
CA THR A 185 8.65 -3.23 0.37
C THR A 185 9.77 -2.19 0.27
N ALA A 186 10.48 -2.13 -0.86
CA ALA A 186 11.53 -1.12 -1.07
C ALA A 186 10.96 0.31 -0.98
N VAL A 187 9.84 0.58 -1.66
CA VAL A 187 9.12 1.87 -1.56
C VAL A 187 8.73 2.17 -0.12
N SER A 188 8.12 1.19 0.57
CA SER A 188 7.60 1.38 1.92
C SER A 188 8.71 1.59 2.96
N ILE A 189 9.81 0.83 2.88
CA ILE A 189 10.96 1.02 3.79
C ILE A 189 11.57 2.41 3.59
N ALA A 190 11.76 2.83 2.33
CA ALA A 190 12.32 4.14 2.03
C ALA A 190 11.44 5.26 2.60
N ALA A 191 10.13 5.20 2.38
CA ALA A 191 9.18 6.19 2.88
C ALA A 191 9.13 6.22 4.42
N VAL A 192 9.02 5.06 5.05
CA VAL A 192 8.95 4.91 6.52
C VAL A 192 10.23 5.43 7.18
N THR A 193 11.38 5.16 6.58
CA THR A 193 12.65 5.69 7.08
C THR A 193 12.60 7.23 7.15
N ILE A 194 12.15 7.90 6.09
CA ILE A 194 11.98 9.35 6.08
C ILE A 194 10.97 9.81 7.14
N PHE A 195 9.79 9.18 7.24
CA PHE A 195 8.77 9.55 8.22
C PHE A 195 9.26 9.44 9.67
N ILE A 196 10.08 8.43 9.97
CA ILE A 196 10.66 8.24 11.31
C ILE A 196 11.73 9.33 11.59
N PHE A 197 12.64 9.59 10.64
CA PHE A 197 13.70 10.59 10.82
C PHE A 197 13.14 12.00 10.96
N GLU A 198 12.09 12.33 10.22
CA GLU A 198 11.43 13.65 10.29
C GLU A 198 10.45 13.76 11.48
N GLY A 199 10.32 12.74 12.32
CA GLY A 199 9.45 12.78 13.50
C GLY A 199 7.95 12.87 13.18
N ALA A 200 7.53 12.48 11.97
CA ALA A 200 6.15 12.57 11.51
C ALA A 200 5.23 11.47 12.07
N VAL A 201 5.76 10.56 12.91
CA VAL A 201 5.09 9.36 13.39
C VAL A 201 4.54 9.55 14.80
N SER A 202 3.26 9.29 14.99
CA SER A 202 2.65 9.22 16.33
C SER A 202 2.78 7.80 16.90
N TRP A 203 3.84 7.56 17.67
CA TRP A 203 4.23 6.24 18.16
C TRP A 203 3.15 5.50 18.97
N PRO A 204 2.39 6.13 19.88
CA PRO A 204 1.36 5.42 20.67
C PRO A 204 0.31 4.77 19.78
N GLN A 205 -0.21 5.50 18.79
CA GLN A 205 -1.21 4.99 17.84
C GLN A 205 -0.59 3.96 16.89
N THR A 206 0.63 4.23 16.42
CA THR A 206 1.37 3.35 15.50
C THR A 206 1.61 1.98 16.13
N LEU A 207 2.10 1.92 17.37
CA LEU A 207 2.44 0.65 18.04
C LEU A 207 1.20 -0.20 18.33
N VAL A 208 0.08 0.42 18.68
CA VAL A 208 -1.18 -0.29 18.90
C VAL A 208 -1.69 -0.87 17.56
N MET A 209 -1.72 -0.09 16.50
CA MET A 209 -2.14 -0.59 15.18
C MET A 209 -1.17 -1.64 14.64
N LEU A 210 0.13 -1.45 14.81
CA LEU A 210 1.18 -2.41 14.41
C LEU A 210 0.97 -3.77 15.08
N SER A 211 0.74 -3.78 16.40
CA SER A 211 0.49 -5.04 17.13
C SER A 211 -0.75 -5.77 16.60
N GLY A 212 -1.82 -5.03 16.31
CA GLY A 212 -2.99 -5.57 15.63
C GLY A 212 -2.68 -6.09 14.23
N ALA A 213 -1.90 -5.33 13.44
CA ALA A 213 -1.55 -5.70 12.07
C ALA A 213 -0.67 -6.97 12.00
N LEU A 214 0.25 -7.14 12.93
CA LEU A 214 1.05 -8.37 13.05
C LEU A 214 0.18 -9.57 13.40
N PHE A 215 -0.70 -9.42 14.38
CA PHE A 215 -1.65 -10.47 14.76
C PHE A 215 -2.61 -10.82 13.63
N GLY A 216 -3.16 -9.79 12.96
CA GLY A 216 -4.03 -9.95 11.80
C GLY A 216 -3.31 -10.58 10.61
N GLY A 217 -2.06 -10.22 10.36
CA GLY A 217 -1.23 -10.81 9.30
C GLY A 217 -0.97 -12.31 9.53
N TYR A 218 -0.70 -12.69 10.77
CA TYR A 218 -0.58 -14.10 11.17
C TYR A 218 -1.89 -14.86 10.97
N LEU A 219 -3.01 -14.33 11.44
CA LEU A 219 -4.34 -14.91 11.21
C LEU A 219 -4.66 -14.98 9.70
N GLY A 220 -4.33 -13.95 8.95
CA GLY A 220 -4.53 -13.88 7.50
C GLY A 220 -3.84 -15.03 6.76
N GLY A 221 -2.67 -15.46 7.22
CA GLY A 221 -1.98 -16.64 6.70
C GLY A 221 -2.80 -17.95 6.80
N TYR A 222 -3.63 -18.09 7.82
CA TYR A 222 -4.58 -19.19 7.95
C TYR A 222 -5.87 -18.94 7.14
N LEU A 223 -6.38 -17.72 7.22
CA LEU A 223 -7.64 -17.33 6.59
C LEU A 223 -7.58 -17.34 5.06
N VAL A 224 -6.40 -17.16 4.47
CA VAL A 224 -6.15 -17.33 3.01
C VAL A 224 -6.67 -18.66 2.48
N ARG A 225 -6.69 -19.71 3.31
CA ARG A 225 -7.14 -21.06 2.91
C ARG A 225 -8.66 -21.21 2.98
N ILE A 226 -9.35 -20.33 3.70
CA ILE A 226 -10.77 -20.46 4.05
C ILE A 226 -11.59 -19.32 3.42
N LEU A 227 -11.06 -18.11 3.42
CA LEU A 227 -11.75 -16.92 2.93
C LEU A 227 -11.48 -16.69 1.43
N PRO A 228 -12.52 -16.66 0.60
CA PRO A 228 -12.38 -16.27 -0.80
C PRO A 228 -11.84 -14.83 -0.92
N ALA A 229 -10.78 -14.65 -1.69
CA ALA A 229 -10.19 -13.32 -1.93
C ALA A 229 -11.21 -12.29 -2.44
N THR A 230 -12.25 -12.76 -3.14
CA THR A 230 -13.35 -11.92 -3.63
C THR A 230 -14.12 -11.25 -2.50
N ILE A 231 -14.42 -11.97 -1.40
CA ILE A 231 -15.14 -11.41 -0.24
C ILE A 231 -14.30 -10.30 0.40
N VAL A 232 -13.01 -10.57 0.62
CA VAL A 232 -12.08 -9.61 1.21
C VAL A 232 -11.95 -8.37 0.31
N ARG A 233 -11.84 -8.56 -0.99
CA ARG A 233 -11.79 -7.46 -1.96
C ARG A 233 -13.04 -6.58 -1.90
N TRP A 234 -14.23 -7.18 -1.90
CA TRP A 234 -15.48 -6.42 -1.79
C TRP A 234 -15.60 -5.68 -0.47
N PHE A 235 -15.16 -6.30 0.64
CA PHE A 235 -15.11 -5.62 1.94
C PHE A 235 -14.21 -4.36 1.88
N VAL A 236 -13.03 -4.47 1.27
CA VAL A 236 -12.11 -3.33 1.10
C VAL A 236 -12.75 -2.23 0.23
N ILE A 237 -13.40 -2.61 -0.87
CA ILE A 237 -14.07 -1.65 -1.78
C ILE A 237 -15.20 -0.92 -1.08
N VAL A 238 -16.07 -1.63 -0.38
CA VAL A 238 -17.20 -1.02 0.33
C VAL A 238 -16.69 -0.10 1.44
N THR A 239 -15.73 -0.57 2.24
CA THR A 239 -15.15 0.25 3.31
C THR A 239 -14.47 1.49 2.74
N GLY A 240 -13.66 1.35 1.68
CA GLY A 240 -13.00 2.47 1.02
C GLY A 240 -14.00 3.48 0.44
N ALA A 241 -15.07 3.01 -0.21
CA ALA A 241 -16.12 3.88 -0.75
C ALA A 241 -16.86 4.65 0.35
N VAL A 242 -17.25 3.97 1.44
CA VAL A 242 -17.86 4.62 2.60
C VAL A 242 -16.93 5.67 3.19
N MET A 243 -15.66 5.34 3.39
CA MET A 243 -14.68 6.27 3.95
C MET A 243 -14.40 7.45 3.02
N ALA A 244 -14.34 7.24 1.70
CA ALA A 244 -14.20 8.32 0.74
C ALA A 244 -15.36 9.33 0.86
N VAL A 245 -16.60 8.83 0.97
CA VAL A 245 -17.79 9.69 1.16
C VAL A 245 -17.75 10.40 2.51
N VAL A 246 -17.48 9.68 3.61
CA VAL A 246 -17.40 10.26 4.96
C VAL A 246 -16.39 11.39 5.02
N TYR A 247 -15.19 11.19 4.46
CA TYR A 247 -14.16 12.23 4.46
C TYR A 247 -14.43 13.33 3.43
N ALA A 248 -15.14 13.05 2.32
CA ALA A 248 -15.59 14.07 1.40
C ALA A 248 -16.59 15.02 2.09
N VAL A 249 -17.57 14.48 2.81
CA VAL A 249 -18.51 15.30 3.61
C VAL A 249 -17.76 16.08 4.70
N LYS A 250 -16.79 15.49 5.36
CA LYS A 250 -16.04 16.13 6.45
C LYS A 250 -15.11 17.26 5.99
N TYR A 251 -14.52 17.15 4.79
CA TYR A 251 -13.44 18.04 4.35
C TYR A 251 -13.83 18.97 3.18
N TRP A 252 -14.87 18.65 2.44
CA TRP A 252 -15.31 19.42 1.27
C TRP A 252 -16.62 20.16 1.50
N LEU A 253 -17.43 19.73 2.48
CA LEU A 253 -18.72 20.36 2.86
C LEU A 253 -18.66 20.98 4.24
#